data_33c8b7f84cedbaa936cc119eea53d704
#
_entry.id   33c8b7f84cedbaa936cc119eea53d704
#
_cell.length_a   1.000
_cell.length_b   1.000
_cell.length_c   1.000
_cell.angle_alpha   90.00
_cell.angle_beta   90.00
_cell.angle_gamma   90.00
#
_symmetry.space_group_name_H-M   'P 1'
#
loop_
_entity.id
_entity.type
_entity.pdbx_description
1 polymer ?
#
loop_
_entity_poly.entity_id
_entity_poly.type
_entity_poly.pdbx_seq_one_letter_code
_entity_poly.pdbx_strand_id
1 'polypeptide(L)'
;ATLINRFFPTGQVNNEFYKSSENLFDLLQFPDIWTLGYFKWELEFLETLGFGLDLGKCAVTGSTEDLKFISPKSGRAVSQAAAGEWVSKLLPFPKAATGQFNSLEDILDGLKVSQFFLEKKVLISFGMQHLPTARSRFISFIERKIKN
;
A
#
# COMPACT_ATOMS: atom_id res chain seq x y z
N ALA A 1 8.74 -13.23 -5.89
CA ALA A 1 8.98 -12.05 -5.08
C ALA A 1 9.18 -12.44 -3.62
N THR A 2 9.98 -11.66 -2.91
CA THR A 2 10.33 -11.93 -1.51
C THR A 2 9.12 -12.02 -0.59
N LEU A 3 8.16 -11.11 -0.76
CA LEU A 3 6.95 -11.11 0.07
C LEU A 3 6.11 -12.37 -0.14
N ILE A 4 5.94 -12.78 -1.39
CA ILE A 4 5.18 -13.99 -1.71
C ILE A 4 5.83 -15.23 -1.10
N ASN A 5 7.14 -15.39 -1.28
CA ASN A 5 7.87 -16.54 -0.77
C ASN A 5 7.83 -16.60 0.76
N ARG A 6 7.76 -15.46 1.41
CA ARG A 6 7.75 -15.39 2.87
C ARG A 6 6.39 -15.71 3.46
N PHE A 7 5.30 -15.25 2.84
CA PHE A 7 3.96 -15.42 3.37
C PHE A 7 3.20 -16.60 2.77
N PHE A 8 3.65 -17.11 1.62
CA PHE A 8 3.02 -18.25 0.96
C PHE A 8 4.07 -19.31 0.59
N PRO A 9 4.77 -19.88 1.58
CA PRO A 9 5.92 -20.75 1.30
C PRO A 9 5.57 -22.10 0.65
N THR A 10 4.32 -22.53 0.71
CA THR A 10 3.91 -23.87 0.25
C THR A 10 2.94 -23.86 -0.92
N GLY A 11 2.98 -22.79 -1.73
CA GLY A 11 2.19 -22.75 -2.95
C GLY A 11 0.71 -22.41 -2.78
N GLN A 12 0.33 -21.78 -1.67
CA GLN A 12 -1.04 -21.35 -1.43
C GLN A 12 -1.37 -20.02 -2.10
N VAL A 13 -0.61 -19.66 -3.14
CA VAL A 13 -0.80 -18.43 -3.89
C VAL A 13 -1.96 -18.60 -4.86
N ASN A 14 -2.95 -17.69 -4.83
CA ASN A 14 -4.04 -17.76 -5.78
C ASN A 14 -3.60 -17.27 -7.18
N ASN A 15 -4.34 -17.68 -8.21
CA ASN A 15 -3.97 -17.38 -9.59
C ASN A 15 -3.93 -15.89 -9.91
N GLU A 16 -4.86 -15.11 -9.35
CA GLU A 16 -4.89 -13.67 -9.58
C GLU A 16 -3.66 -12.98 -9.01
N PHE A 17 -3.29 -13.36 -7.81
CA PHE A 17 -2.11 -12.81 -7.16
C PHE A 17 -0.84 -13.16 -7.94
N TYR A 18 -0.75 -14.38 -8.43
CA TYR A 18 0.37 -14.84 -9.23
C TYR A 18 0.51 -14.03 -10.53
N LYS A 19 -0.63 -13.76 -11.21
CA LYS A 19 -0.65 -12.94 -12.42
C LYS A 19 -0.18 -11.51 -12.13
N SER A 20 -0.60 -10.94 -11.01
CA SER A 20 -0.15 -9.60 -10.60
C SER A 20 1.35 -9.55 -10.42
N SER A 21 1.94 -10.61 -9.85
CA SER A 21 3.39 -10.69 -9.67
C SER A 21 4.14 -10.77 -11.01
N GLU A 22 3.61 -11.53 -11.97
CA GLU A 22 4.19 -11.60 -13.31
C GLU A 22 4.14 -10.24 -14.00
N ASN A 23 3.02 -9.52 -13.89
CA ASN A 23 2.88 -8.18 -14.45
C ASN A 23 3.91 -7.22 -13.84
N LEU A 24 4.20 -7.37 -12.56
CA LEU A 24 5.22 -6.55 -11.91
C LEU A 24 6.60 -6.78 -12.54
N PHE A 25 6.97 -8.02 -12.81
CA PHE A 25 8.25 -8.34 -13.47
C PHE A 25 8.34 -7.70 -14.84
N ASP A 26 7.24 -7.70 -15.61
CA ASP A 26 7.22 -7.04 -16.91
C ASP A 26 7.47 -5.53 -16.78
N LEU A 27 6.96 -4.91 -15.71
CA LEU A 27 7.14 -3.48 -15.47
C LEU A 27 8.58 -3.11 -15.07
N LEU A 28 9.39 -4.06 -14.60
CA LEU A 28 10.78 -3.79 -14.23
C LEU A 28 11.63 -3.29 -15.40
N GLN A 29 11.19 -3.48 -16.64
CA GLN A 29 11.85 -2.95 -17.82
C GLN A 29 11.70 -1.43 -17.93
N PHE A 30 10.78 -0.82 -17.19
CA PHE A 30 10.45 0.60 -17.25
C PHE A 30 10.61 1.22 -15.85
N PRO A 31 11.83 1.64 -15.47
CA PRO A 31 12.10 2.12 -14.11
C PRO A 31 11.18 3.23 -13.61
N ASP A 32 10.69 4.07 -14.54
CA ASP A 32 9.80 5.17 -14.17
C ASP A 32 8.38 4.70 -13.83
N ILE A 33 8.03 3.47 -14.19
CA ILE A 33 6.68 2.92 -14.03
C ILE A 33 6.62 1.82 -12.96
N TRP A 34 7.71 1.05 -12.78
CA TRP A 34 7.67 -0.13 -11.92
C TRP A 34 7.46 0.21 -10.44
N THR A 35 7.83 1.43 -10.01
CA THR A 35 7.59 1.87 -8.64
C THR A 35 6.10 1.90 -8.33
N LEU A 36 5.31 2.44 -9.26
CA LEU A 36 3.85 2.43 -9.14
C LEU A 36 3.30 0.99 -9.20
N GLY A 37 3.83 0.19 -10.11
CA GLY A 37 3.44 -1.22 -10.23
C GLY A 37 3.67 -1.99 -8.93
N TYR A 38 4.81 -1.75 -8.30
CA TYR A 38 5.11 -2.37 -7.01
C TYR A 38 4.10 -1.95 -5.93
N PHE A 39 3.79 -0.65 -5.85
CA PHE A 39 2.84 -0.15 -4.87
C PHE A 39 1.45 -0.78 -5.07
N LYS A 40 0.97 -0.85 -6.30
CA LYS A 40 -0.31 -1.48 -6.61
C LYS A 40 -0.30 -2.97 -6.28
N TRP A 41 0.82 -3.64 -6.55
CA TRP A 41 0.99 -5.05 -6.19
C TRP A 41 0.89 -5.23 -4.67
N GLU A 42 1.49 -4.35 -3.90
CA GLU A 42 1.46 -4.42 -2.44
C GLU A 42 0.05 -4.22 -1.90
N LEU A 43 -0.74 -3.32 -2.52
CA LEU A 43 -2.15 -3.15 -2.16
C LEU A 43 -2.97 -4.41 -2.46
N GLU A 44 -2.73 -5.06 -3.58
CA GLU A 44 -3.38 -6.33 -3.91
C GLU A 44 -2.98 -7.43 -2.92
N PHE A 45 -1.72 -7.42 -2.50
CA PHE A 45 -1.23 -8.37 -1.51
C PHE A 45 -2.00 -8.23 -0.19
N LEU A 46 -2.18 -7.00 0.27
CA LEU A 46 -2.98 -6.72 1.47
C LEU A 46 -4.42 -7.20 1.29
N GLU A 47 -5.02 -6.93 0.15
CA GLU A 47 -6.39 -7.34 -0.14
C GLU A 47 -6.52 -8.86 -0.13
N THR A 48 -5.56 -9.55 -0.73
CA THR A 48 -5.53 -11.02 -0.77
C THR A 48 -5.49 -11.61 0.63
N LEU A 49 -4.80 -10.95 1.56
CA LEU A 49 -4.68 -11.40 2.95
C LEU A 49 -5.88 -10.97 3.82
N GLY A 50 -6.83 -10.22 3.27
CA GLY A 50 -8.01 -9.77 4.00
C GLY A 50 -7.87 -8.40 4.66
N PHE A 51 -6.81 -7.66 4.37
CA PHE A 51 -6.55 -6.34 4.95
C PHE A 51 -6.58 -5.22 3.91
N GLY A 52 -7.36 -5.41 2.82
CA GLY A 52 -7.44 -4.43 1.75
C GLY A 52 -7.98 -3.08 2.20
N LEU A 53 -7.57 -2.03 1.49
CA LEU A 53 -8.04 -0.67 1.76
C LEU A 53 -9.35 -0.41 1.01
N ASP A 54 -10.26 0.31 1.66
CA ASP A 54 -11.51 0.76 1.04
C ASP A 54 -11.41 2.27 0.81
N LEU A 55 -11.11 2.67 -0.40
CA LEU A 55 -10.82 4.05 -0.77
C LEU A 55 -11.99 4.72 -1.52
N GLY A 56 -13.12 4.03 -1.65
CA GLY A 56 -14.22 4.53 -2.48
C GLY A 56 -15.10 5.58 -1.83
N LYS A 57 -15.21 5.58 -0.51
CA LYS A 57 -16.07 6.53 0.20
C LYS A 57 -15.64 6.70 1.65
N CYS A 58 -16.07 7.81 2.25
CA CYS A 58 -15.79 8.09 3.67
C CYS A 58 -16.50 7.09 4.58
N ALA A 59 -15.77 6.53 5.54
CA ALA A 59 -16.31 5.57 6.50
C ALA A 59 -17.34 6.19 7.44
N VAL A 60 -17.28 7.50 7.66
CA VAL A 60 -18.16 8.21 8.59
C VAL A 60 -19.39 8.77 7.90
N THR A 61 -19.19 9.49 6.77
CA THR A 61 -20.28 10.21 6.09
C THR A 61 -20.81 9.54 4.85
N GLY A 62 -20.07 8.56 4.29
CA GLY A 62 -20.43 7.94 3.03
C GLY A 62 -20.11 8.80 1.81
N SER A 63 -19.53 9.97 1.99
CA SER A 63 -19.18 10.87 0.90
C SER A 63 -18.05 10.29 0.05
N THR A 64 -18.08 10.55 -1.27
CA THR A 64 -17.03 10.18 -2.20
C THR A 64 -16.05 11.32 -2.46
N GLU A 65 -16.31 12.49 -1.85
CA GLU A 65 -15.51 13.70 -2.05
C GLU A 65 -14.64 14.01 -0.85
N ASP A 66 -13.54 14.74 -1.10
CA ASP A 66 -12.59 15.20 -0.06
C ASP A 66 -12.05 14.09 0.83
N LEU A 67 -11.77 12.94 0.23
CA LEU A 67 -11.14 11.83 0.94
C LEU A 67 -9.64 12.15 1.12
N LYS A 68 -9.26 12.54 2.34
CA LYS A 68 -7.89 13.00 2.64
C LYS A 68 -7.14 12.08 3.59
N PHE A 69 -7.82 11.15 4.25
CA PHE A 69 -7.22 10.33 5.29
C PHE A 69 -7.69 8.89 5.20
N ILE A 70 -6.97 8.01 5.89
CA ILE A 70 -7.30 6.59 6.04
C ILE A 70 -7.35 6.25 7.52
N SER A 71 -8.38 5.53 7.93
CA SER A 71 -8.48 5.02 9.30
C SER A 71 -7.46 3.91 9.53
N PRO A 72 -6.57 4.03 10.53
CA PRO A 72 -5.59 2.96 10.80
C PRO A 72 -6.24 1.68 11.34
N LYS A 73 -7.47 1.76 11.84
CA LYS A 73 -8.18 0.60 12.36
C LYS A 73 -8.85 -0.22 11.26
N SER A 74 -9.49 0.44 10.30
CA SER A 74 -10.32 -0.23 9.30
C SER A 74 -9.76 -0.23 7.90
N GLY A 75 -8.78 0.64 7.60
CA GLY A 75 -8.27 0.81 6.24
C GLY A 75 -9.24 1.54 5.32
N ARG A 76 -10.28 2.17 5.87
CA ARG A 76 -11.30 2.88 5.10
C ARG A 76 -10.98 4.36 5.03
N ALA A 77 -11.33 4.96 3.90
CA ALA A 77 -11.10 6.39 3.67
C ALA A 77 -11.93 7.25 4.63
N VAL A 78 -11.40 8.41 4.98
CA VAL A 78 -12.08 9.40 5.82
C VAL A 78 -11.94 10.75 5.15
N SER A 79 -13.07 11.49 5.03
CA SER A 79 -13.05 12.82 4.45
C SER A 79 -12.43 13.84 5.43
N GLN A 80 -11.98 14.97 4.89
CA GLN A 80 -11.39 16.02 5.71
C GLN A 80 -12.41 16.55 6.74
N ALA A 81 -13.66 16.71 6.34
CA ALA A 81 -14.71 17.18 7.24
C ALA A 81 -14.96 16.21 8.39
N ALA A 82 -14.95 14.91 8.11
CA ALA A 82 -15.18 13.88 9.13
C ALA A 82 -13.97 13.67 10.04
N ALA A 83 -12.77 14.01 9.57
CA ALA A 83 -11.54 13.80 10.34
C ALA A 83 -11.49 14.69 11.58
N GLY A 84 -11.82 15.96 11.45
CA GLY A 84 -11.87 16.88 12.58
C GLY A 84 -10.66 16.81 13.48
N GLU A 85 -10.89 16.51 14.74
CA GLU A 85 -9.85 16.39 15.76
C GLU A 85 -8.97 15.14 15.59
N TRP A 86 -9.40 14.18 14.77
CA TRP A 86 -8.73 12.89 14.64
C TRP A 86 -7.58 12.91 13.62
N VAL A 87 -7.33 14.06 12.97
CA VAL A 87 -6.32 14.20 11.92
C VAL A 87 -4.97 13.63 12.34
N SER A 88 -4.53 13.90 13.56
CA SER A 88 -3.21 13.42 14.05
C SER A 88 -3.15 11.91 14.23
N LYS A 89 -4.29 11.24 14.29
CA LYS A 89 -4.37 9.79 14.49
C LYS A 89 -4.70 9.04 13.20
N LEU A 90 -4.91 9.75 12.10
CA LEU A 90 -5.25 9.18 10.81
C LEU A 90 -4.02 9.14 9.91
N LEU A 91 -4.05 8.22 8.94
CA LEU A 91 -3.01 8.11 7.92
C LEU A 91 -3.38 8.98 6.72
N PRO A 92 -2.40 9.45 5.94
CA PRO A 92 -2.71 10.21 4.73
C PRO A 92 -3.37 9.32 3.67
N PHE A 93 -4.26 9.92 2.85
CA PHE A 93 -4.90 9.22 1.75
C PHE A 93 -3.87 8.93 0.64
N PRO A 94 -3.74 7.68 0.19
CA PRO A 94 -2.73 7.33 -0.82
C PRO A 94 -3.19 7.70 -2.23
N LYS A 95 -2.85 8.89 -2.69
CA LYS A 95 -3.22 9.38 -4.02
C LYS A 95 -2.83 8.44 -5.14
N ALA A 96 -1.66 7.80 -5.01
CA ALA A 96 -1.17 6.88 -6.05
C ALA A 96 -2.08 5.67 -6.24
N ALA A 97 -2.88 5.30 -5.24
CA ALA A 97 -3.80 4.17 -5.33
C ALA A 97 -5.00 4.47 -6.23
N THR A 98 -5.33 5.74 -6.41
CA THR A 98 -6.50 6.16 -7.21
C THR A 98 -6.14 6.72 -8.58
N GLY A 99 -4.85 6.71 -8.94
CA GLY A 99 -4.38 7.28 -10.19
C GLY A 99 -4.24 8.80 -10.19
N GLN A 100 -4.48 9.44 -9.06
CA GLN A 100 -4.39 10.90 -8.92
C GLN A 100 -3.02 11.33 -8.38
N PHE A 101 -1.97 10.73 -8.92
CA PHE A 101 -0.63 11.02 -8.44
C PHE A 101 0.18 11.72 -9.55
N ASN A 102 1.17 12.52 -9.14
CA ASN A 102 2.02 13.29 -10.05
C ASN A 102 3.52 13.06 -9.83
N SER A 103 3.89 12.32 -8.78
CA SER A 103 5.30 12.24 -8.41
C SER A 103 5.63 10.96 -7.66
N LEU A 104 6.93 10.68 -7.54
CA LEU A 104 7.43 9.60 -6.71
C LEU A 104 7.10 9.82 -5.24
N GLU A 105 6.93 11.08 -4.82
CA GLU A 105 6.55 11.40 -3.45
C GLU A 105 5.17 10.85 -3.12
N ASP A 106 4.22 10.93 -4.06
CA ASP A 106 2.89 10.37 -3.88
C ASP A 106 2.95 8.85 -3.72
N ILE A 107 3.82 8.19 -4.49
CA ILE A 107 4.02 6.74 -4.37
C ILE A 107 4.64 6.40 -3.01
N LEU A 108 5.65 7.18 -2.58
CA LEU A 108 6.28 6.97 -1.28
C LEU A 108 5.28 7.11 -0.14
N ASP A 109 4.42 8.13 -0.20
CA ASP A 109 3.38 8.33 0.80
C ASP A 109 2.42 7.13 0.84
N GLY A 110 2.07 6.61 -0.33
CA GLY A 110 1.24 5.40 -0.42
C GLY A 110 1.92 4.19 0.21
N LEU A 111 3.21 4.02 -0.04
CA LEU A 111 3.99 2.92 0.52
C LEU A 111 4.10 3.01 2.05
N LYS A 112 4.10 4.22 2.60
CA LYS A 112 4.07 4.39 4.06
C LYS A 112 2.74 3.92 4.64
N VAL A 113 1.64 4.15 3.94
CA VAL A 113 0.32 3.66 4.36
C VAL A 113 0.29 2.13 4.31
N SER A 114 0.70 1.53 3.19
CA SER A 114 0.72 0.08 3.07
C SER A 114 1.67 -0.55 4.09
N GLN A 115 2.82 0.08 4.36
CA GLN A 115 3.74 -0.39 5.39
C GLN A 115 3.07 -0.45 6.77
N PHE A 116 2.28 0.56 7.12
CA PHE A 116 1.56 0.57 8.38
C PHE A 116 0.69 -0.69 8.52
N PHE A 117 -0.09 -1.01 7.48
CA PHE A 117 -0.96 -2.18 7.53
C PHE A 117 -0.19 -3.49 7.49
N LEU A 118 0.92 -3.54 6.75
CA LEU A 118 1.78 -4.72 6.75
C LEU A 118 2.35 -4.98 8.15
N GLU A 119 2.83 -3.95 8.81
CA GLU A 119 3.43 -4.10 10.15
C GLU A 119 2.39 -4.36 11.24
N LYS A 120 1.26 -3.66 11.22
CA LYS A 120 0.26 -3.73 12.28
C LYS A 120 -0.73 -4.88 12.13
N LYS A 121 -0.93 -5.38 10.92
CA LYS A 121 -1.92 -6.43 10.65
C LYS A 121 -1.27 -7.72 10.18
N VAL A 122 -0.45 -7.66 9.14
CA VAL A 122 0.10 -8.86 8.51
C VAL A 122 1.18 -9.50 9.37
N LEU A 123 2.18 -8.73 9.82
CA LEU A 123 3.25 -9.29 10.65
C LEU A 123 2.72 -9.93 11.92
N ILE A 124 1.76 -9.28 12.57
CA ILE A 124 1.17 -9.81 13.79
C ILE A 124 0.41 -11.09 13.51
N SER A 125 -0.41 -11.10 12.45
CA SER A 125 -1.22 -12.28 12.09
C SER A 125 -0.38 -13.50 11.72
N PHE A 126 0.80 -13.29 11.15
CA PHE A 126 1.69 -14.38 10.74
C PHE A 126 2.86 -14.63 11.70
N GLY A 127 2.85 -13.96 12.86
CA GLY A 127 3.88 -14.16 13.89
C GLY A 127 5.27 -13.71 13.47
N MET A 128 5.38 -12.71 12.60
CA MET A 128 6.66 -12.21 12.10
C MET A 128 7.05 -10.92 12.82
N GLN A 129 8.36 -10.65 12.89
CA GLN A 129 8.87 -9.52 13.63
C GLN A 129 9.13 -8.28 12.76
N HIS A 130 9.47 -8.47 11.48
CA HIS A 130 9.79 -7.36 10.58
C HIS A 130 9.54 -7.72 9.13
N LEU A 131 9.39 -6.69 8.31
CA LEU A 131 9.23 -6.84 6.87
C LEU A 131 10.55 -7.24 6.21
N PRO A 132 10.51 -7.85 5.01
CA PRO A 132 11.72 -8.22 4.29
C PRO A 132 12.64 -7.01 4.05
N THR A 133 13.95 -7.22 4.18
CA THR A 133 14.96 -6.17 3.99
C THR A 133 14.90 -5.57 2.58
N ALA A 134 14.54 -6.39 1.58
CA ALA A 134 14.42 -5.93 0.20
C ALA A 134 13.45 -4.75 0.07
N ARG A 135 12.37 -4.76 0.88
CA ARG A 135 11.39 -3.67 0.87
C ARG A 135 12.02 -2.37 1.38
N SER A 136 12.81 -2.43 2.45
CA SER A 136 13.49 -1.24 2.98
C SER A 136 14.46 -0.66 1.97
N ARG A 137 15.16 -1.51 1.23
CA ARG A 137 16.07 -1.07 0.16
C ARG A 137 15.31 -0.39 -0.96
N PHE A 138 14.14 -0.90 -1.30
CA PHE A 138 13.29 -0.30 -2.34
C PHE A 138 12.82 1.10 -1.90
N ILE A 139 12.36 1.24 -0.67
CA ILE A 139 11.96 2.55 -0.12
C ILE A 139 13.12 3.53 -0.17
N SER A 140 14.31 3.10 0.25
CA SER A 140 15.51 3.96 0.20
C SER A 140 15.86 4.38 -1.22
N PHE A 141 15.67 3.49 -2.18
CA PHE A 141 15.89 3.80 -3.60
C PHE A 141 14.96 4.93 -4.06
N ILE A 142 13.66 4.85 -3.71
CA ILE A 142 12.70 5.89 -4.07
C ILE A 142 13.07 7.22 -3.41
N GLU A 143 13.43 7.20 -2.13
CA GLU A 143 13.82 8.41 -1.40
C GLU A 143 15.01 9.11 -2.05
N ARG A 144 16.00 8.33 -2.52
CA ARG A 144 17.16 8.90 -3.22
C ARG A 144 16.78 9.52 -4.57
N LYS A 145 15.84 8.90 -5.28
CA LYS A 145 15.36 9.45 -6.55
C LYS A 145 14.63 10.77 -6.37
N ILE A 146 13.88 10.92 -5.28
CA ILE A 146 13.19 12.16 -4.95
C ILE A 146 14.17 13.29 -4.71
N LYS A 147 15.28 13.01 -4.01
CA LYS A 147 16.30 14.03 -3.68
C LYS A 147 17.15 14.45 -4.88
N ASN A 148 17.21 13.63 -5.89
CA ASN A 148 17.95 13.94 -7.13
C ASN A 148 16.99 14.49 -8.18
#